data_5ed4e5f216158325ccd75a2e29c1737b
#
_entry.id   5ed4e5f216158325ccd75a2e29c1737b
#
_cell.length_a   1.000
_cell.length_b   1.000
_cell.length_c   1.000
_cell.angle_alpha   90.00
_cell.angle_beta   90.00
_cell.angle_gamma   90.00
#
_symmetry.space_group_name_H-M   'P 1'
#
loop_
_entity.id
_entity.type
_entity.pdbx_description
1 polymer ?
#
loop_
_entity_poly.entity_id
_entity_poly.type
_entity_poly.pdbx_seq_one_letter_code
_entity_poly.pdbx_strand_id
1 'polypeptide(L)'
;TLATMGVGKGSLVGLACRRTTDMVAGALGIQLAGAAYVPMDPAYPADRLALYAEDSGCPVIVTEAAVAETLPKGPALLVLDRDPRLAAAVGLPGHGPTAADPAYVIYTSGSTGRPKGVVVTHRNVMNFCAGMDDVVGTDPGTWLAVTSLSFDISVLELFWTLARGFSVALHVAAAQAEKTTRPDFSLFYFAATQQLG
;
A
#
# COMPACT_ATOMS: atom_id res chain seq x y z
N THR A 1 -3.65 -14.48 5.31
CA THR A 1 -3.34 -14.93 3.92
C THR A 1 -1.88 -14.65 3.56
N LEU A 2 -1.36 -13.41 3.67
CA LEU A 2 0.05 -13.12 3.32
C LEU A 2 1.05 -13.98 4.12
N ALA A 3 0.82 -14.19 5.42
CA ALA A 3 1.66 -15.04 6.25
C ALA A 3 1.71 -16.51 5.75
N THR A 4 0.60 -17.05 5.25
CA THR A 4 0.58 -18.41 4.66
C THR A 4 1.29 -18.48 3.30
N MET A 5 1.59 -17.33 2.70
CA MET A 5 2.41 -17.20 1.49
C MET A 5 3.90 -16.93 1.80
N GLY A 6 4.31 -17.06 3.06
CA GLY A 6 5.69 -16.84 3.49
C GLY A 6 6.08 -15.36 3.68
N VAL A 7 5.09 -14.46 3.67
CA VAL A 7 5.32 -13.02 3.90
C VAL A 7 5.30 -12.73 5.40
N GLY A 8 6.29 -11.99 5.86
CA GLY A 8 6.40 -11.57 7.25
C GLY A 8 7.37 -10.42 7.42
N LYS A 9 7.88 -10.26 8.65
CA LYS A 9 8.80 -9.20 9.02
C LYS A 9 10.02 -9.12 8.08
N GLY A 10 10.25 -7.92 7.52
CA GLY A 10 11.35 -7.66 6.59
C GLY A 10 11.10 -8.08 5.15
N SER A 11 9.97 -8.74 4.84
CA SER A 11 9.60 -9.03 3.46
C SER A 11 9.23 -7.76 2.70
N LEU A 12 9.60 -7.69 1.41
CA LEU A 12 9.07 -6.71 0.49
C LEU A 12 7.95 -7.35 -0.33
N VAL A 13 6.84 -6.65 -0.51
CA VAL A 13 5.66 -7.14 -1.23
C VAL A 13 5.26 -6.12 -2.29
N GLY A 14 5.18 -6.53 -3.54
CA GLY A 14 4.68 -5.68 -4.61
C GLY A 14 3.20 -5.31 -4.37
N LEU A 15 2.83 -4.09 -4.67
CA LEU A 15 1.44 -3.64 -4.63
C LEU A 15 1.06 -3.02 -5.97
N ALA A 16 0.31 -3.78 -6.77
CA ALA A 16 -0.08 -3.42 -8.13
C ALA A 16 -1.60 -3.41 -8.26
N CYS A 17 -2.23 -2.36 -7.78
CA CYS A 17 -3.67 -2.14 -7.85
C CYS A 17 -3.97 -0.80 -8.52
N ARG A 18 -5.12 -0.73 -9.19
CA ARG A 18 -5.67 0.56 -9.62
C ARG A 18 -5.98 1.40 -8.38
N ARG A 19 -6.21 2.69 -8.58
CA ARG A 19 -6.49 3.63 -7.50
C ARG A 19 -7.91 3.42 -6.95
N THR A 20 -8.07 2.40 -6.12
CA THR A 20 -9.32 1.96 -5.51
C THR A 20 -9.12 1.75 -4.00
N THR A 21 -10.18 1.45 -3.29
CA THR A 21 -10.12 1.03 -1.88
C THR A 21 -9.28 -0.23 -1.70
N ASP A 22 -9.24 -1.12 -2.68
CA ASP A 22 -8.42 -2.34 -2.64
C ASP A 22 -6.91 -2.02 -2.60
N MET A 23 -6.47 -0.94 -3.28
CA MET A 23 -5.10 -0.45 -3.18
C MET A 23 -4.73 -0.07 -1.74
N VAL A 24 -5.62 0.67 -1.07
CA VAL A 24 -5.40 1.10 0.33
C VAL A 24 -5.43 -0.10 1.26
N ALA A 25 -6.41 -0.99 1.10
CA ALA A 25 -6.52 -2.22 1.87
C ALA A 25 -5.31 -3.13 1.67
N GLY A 26 -4.80 -3.24 0.45
CA GLY A 26 -3.59 -3.99 0.11
C GLY A 26 -2.37 -3.43 0.83
N ALA A 27 -2.15 -2.11 0.78
CA ALA A 27 -1.03 -1.46 1.46
C ALA A 27 -1.07 -1.69 2.98
N LEU A 28 -2.23 -1.46 3.61
CA LEU A 28 -2.43 -1.69 5.04
C LEU A 28 -2.27 -3.17 5.40
N GLY A 29 -2.81 -4.08 4.59
CA GLY A 29 -2.70 -5.52 4.80
C GLY A 29 -1.25 -6.03 4.74
N ILE A 30 -0.43 -5.46 3.85
CA ILE A 30 1.01 -5.75 3.75
C ILE A 30 1.72 -5.29 5.03
N GLN A 31 1.48 -4.05 5.47
CA GLN A 31 2.08 -3.51 6.69
C GLN A 31 1.64 -4.29 7.93
N LEU A 32 0.37 -4.66 8.04
CA LEU A 32 -0.13 -5.49 9.14
C LEU A 32 0.48 -6.89 9.17
N ALA A 33 0.90 -7.42 8.02
CA ALA A 33 1.65 -8.67 7.96
C ALA A 33 3.12 -8.52 8.39
N GLY A 34 3.57 -7.30 8.75
CA GLY A 34 4.94 -6.98 9.14
C GLY A 34 5.88 -6.77 7.94
N ALA A 35 5.33 -6.63 6.74
CA ALA A 35 6.07 -6.43 5.50
C ALA A 35 6.01 -4.98 5.02
N ALA A 36 6.89 -4.60 4.10
CA ALA A 36 6.86 -3.30 3.43
C ALA A 36 6.28 -3.43 2.03
N TYR A 37 5.43 -2.49 1.62
CA TYR A 37 4.93 -2.49 0.26
C TYR A 37 5.88 -1.79 -0.71
N VAL A 38 5.91 -2.29 -1.95
CA VAL A 38 6.62 -1.71 -3.09
C VAL A 38 5.55 -1.30 -4.10
N PRO A 39 5.28 0.01 -4.27
CA PRO A 39 4.28 0.46 -5.25
C PRO A 39 4.69 0.09 -6.68
N MET A 40 3.80 -0.58 -7.38
CA MET A 40 3.93 -0.98 -8.78
C MET A 40 2.72 -0.45 -9.54
N ASP A 41 2.78 0.81 -9.99
CA ASP A 41 1.66 1.43 -10.71
C ASP A 41 1.37 0.64 -11.99
N PRO A 42 0.15 0.11 -12.18
CA PRO A 42 -0.20 -0.66 -13.37
C PRO A 42 -0.07 0.11 -14.70
N ALA A 43 0.01 1.44 -14.64
CA ALA A 43 0.26 2.28 -15.80
C ALA A 43 1.74 2.31 -16.24
N TYR A 44 2.64 1.75 -15.44
CA TYR A 44 4.06 1.68 -15.81
C TYR A 44 4.30 0.65 -16.90
N PRO A 45 5.31 0.87 -17.78
CA PRO A 45 5.75 -0.12 -18.74
C PRO A 45 6.12 -1.46 -18.07
N ALA A 46 5.89 -2.57 -18.78
CA ALA A 46 6.11 -3.92 -18.24
C ALA A 46 7.58 -4.19 -17.81
N ASP A 47 8.53 -3.62 -18.54
CA ASP A 47 9.96 -3.70 -18.21
C ASP A 47 10.30 -2.99 -16.88
N ARG A 48 9.61 -1.87 -16.58
CA ARG A 48 9.75 -1.18 -15.30
C ARG A 48 9.17 -1.99 -14.15
N LEU A 49 8.00 -2.61 -14.34
CA LEU A 49 7.39 -3.48 -13.33
C LEU A 49 8.25 -4.72 -13.08
N ALA A 50 8.83 -5.30 -14.14
CA ALA A 50 9.75 -6.42 -14.04
C ALA A 50 11.02 -6.04 -13.27
N LEU A 51 11.60 -4.87 -13.55
CA LEU A 51 12.76 -4.34 -12.83
C LEU A 51 12.47 -4.18 -11.32
N TYR A 52 11.29 -3.63 -10.97
CA TYR A 52 10.92 -3.44 -9.57
C TYR A 52 10.72 -4.77 -8.84
N ALA A 53 10.11 -5.75 -9.51
CA ALA A 53 9.92 -7.09 -8.93
C ALA A 53 11.25 -7.81 -8.72
N GLU A 54 12.18 -7.72 -9.69
CA GLU A 54 13.51 -8.33 -9.62
C GLU A 54 14.38 -7.66 -8.56
N ASP A 55 14.49 -6.32 -8.60
CA ASP A 55 15.37 -5.56 -7.72
C ASP A 55 14.92 -5.60 -6.25
N SER A 56 13.60 -5.57 -6.00
CA SER A 56 13.05 -5.71 -4.65
C SER A 56 13.07 -7.16 -4.15
N GLY A 57 13.18 -8.14 -5.05
CA GLY A 57 13.08 -9.56 -4.70
C GLY A 57 11.75 -9.94 -4.05
N CYS A 58 10.66 -9.23 -4.35
CA CYS A 58 9.37 -9.47 -3.73
C CYS A 58 8.82 -10.87 -4.09
N PRO A 59 8.53 -11.73 -3.09
CA PRO A 59 8.01 -13.07 -3.35
C PRO A 59 6.53 -13.06 -3.75
N VAL A 60 5.81 -11.99 -3.40
CA VAL A 60 4.37 -11.84 -3.65
C VAL A 60 4.08 -10.45 -4.19
N ILE A 61 3.14 -10.37 -5.13
CA ILE A 61 2.52 -9.12 -5.55
C ILE A 61 1.03 -9.19 -5.19
N VAL A 62 0.59 -8.21 -4.40
CA VAL A 62 -0.83 -7.96 -4.11
C VAL A 62 -1.41 -7.17 -5.27
N THR A 63 -2.50 -7.64 -5.84
CA THR A 63 -3.10 -7.08 -7.06
C THR A 63 -4.60 -7.31 -7.13
N GLU A 64 -5.22 -6.89 -8.21
CA GLU A 64 -6.60 -7.15 -8.59
C GLU A 64 -6.66 -7.87 -9.95
N ALA A 65 -7.76 -8.58 -10.21
CA ALA A 65 -7.90 -9.42 -11.41
C ALA A 65 -7.70 -8.65 -12.73
N ALA A 66 -8.13 -7.39 -12.76
CA ALA A 66 -8.00 -6.55 -13.95
C ALA A 66 -6.54 -6.18 -14.30
N VAL A 67 -5.61 -6.35 -13.36
CA VAL A 67 -4.19 -5.98 -13.48
C VAL A 67 -3.30 -7.22 -13.59
N ALA A 68 -3.73 -8.35 -13.05
CA ALA A 68 -2.92 -9.54 -12.84
C ALA A 68 -2.17 -10.05 -14.08
N GLU A 69 -2.81 -9.98 -15.26
CA GLU A 69 -2.21 -10.47 -16.52
C GLU A 69 -1.09 -9.59 -17.06
N THR A 70 -0.99 -8.33 -16.60
CA THR A 70 0.04 -7.37 -17.04
C THR A 70 1.30 -7.43 -16.17
N LEU A 71 1.26 -8.19 -15.08
CA LEU A 71 2.35 -8.22 -14.10
C LEU A 71 3.48 -9.18 -14.51
N PRO A 72 4.72 -8.93 -14.04
CA PRO A 72 5.84 -9.80 -14.30
C PRO A 72 5.62 -11.19 -13.74
N LYS A 73 6.12 -12.18 -14.47
CA LYS A 73 6.13 -13.59 -14.01
C LYS A 73 7.24 -13.79 -12.98
N GLY A 74 6.99 -14.65 -12.01
CA GLY A 74 7.95 -15.03 -10.96
C GLY A 74 7.32 -14.89 -9.57
N PRO A 75 6.99 -13.69 -9.09
CA PRO A 75 6.28 -13.52 -7.83
C PRO A 75 4.90 -14.20 -7.83
N ALA A 76 4.51 -14.76 -6.68
CA ALA A 76 3.15 -15.26 -6.51
C ALA A 76 2.15 -14.08 -6.45
N LEU A 77 0.95 -14.25 -6.99
CA LEU A 77 -0.07 -13.22 -6.96
C LEU A 77 -1.08 -13.47 -5.83
N LEU A 78 -1.40 -12.41 -5.09
CA LEU A 78 -2.57 -12.34 -4.20
C LEU A 78 -3.58 -11.40 -4.84
N VAL A 79 -4.65 -11.96 -5.41
CA VAL A 79 -5.65 -11.22 -6.19
C VAL A 79 -6.81 -10.84 -5.27
N LEU A 80 -6.88 -9.60 -4.82
CA LEU A 80 -7.76 -9.13 -3.74
C LEU A 80 -9.25 -9.33 -4.01
N ASP A 81 -9.68 -9.18 -5.25
CA ASP A 81 -11.09 -9.27 -5.64
C ASP A 81 -11.55 -10.70 -6.01
N ARG A 82 -10.63 -11.70 -6.01
CA ARG A 82 -10.95 -13.07 -6.42
C ARG A 82 -10.43 -14.17 -5.49
N ASP A 83 -9.46 -13.88 -4.63
CA ASP A 83 -8.81 -14.92 -3.84
C ASP A 83 -9.71 -15.40 -2.70
N PRO A 84 -10.16 -16.68 -2.72
CA PRO A 84 -11.06 -17.20 -1.70
C PRO A 84 -10.41 -17.27 -0.31
N ARG A 85 -9.08 -17.25 -0.22
CA ARG A 85 -8.35 -17.26 1.04
C ARG A 85 -8.60 -16.00 1.87
N LEU A 86 -9.00 -14.90 1.23
CA LEU A 86 -9.31 -13.64 1.92
C LEU A 86 -10.62 -13.72 2.70
N ALA A 87 -11.60 -14.47 2.21
CA ALA A 87 -12.88 -14.68 2.91
C ALA A 87 -12.73 -15.51 4.20
N ALA A 88 -11.71 -16.37 4.24
CA ALA A 88 -11.42 -17.24 5.39
C ALA A 88 -10.39 -16.65 6.37
N ALA A 89 -9.88 -15.44 6.09
CA ALA A 89 -8.85 -14.82 6.91
C ALA A 89 -9.41 -14.39 8.26
N VAL A 90 -8.91 -14.98 9.34
CA VAL A 90 -9.32 -14.69 10.71
C VAL A 90 -8.10 -14.22 11.49
N GLY A 91 -8.18 -13.01 12.05
CA GLY A 91 -7.21 -12.47 12.99
C GLY A 91 -6.05 -11.69 12.37
N LEU A 92 -5.51 -10.79 13.18
CA LEU A 92 -4.27 -10.08 12.88
C LEU A 92 -3.07 -10.97 13.27
N PRO A 93 -1.91 -10.82 12.61
CA PRO A 93 -0.67 -11.43 13.08
C PRO A 93 -0.40 -11.04 14.53
N GLY A 94 0.13 -11.97 15.32
CA GLY A 94 0.35 -11.75 16.76
C GLY A 94 1.38 -10.67 17.10
N HIS A 95 2.14 -10.20 16.12
CA HIS A 95 3.15 -9.15 16.27
C HIS A 95 3.11 -8.23 15.05
N GLY A 96 2.74 -6.97 15.28
CA GLY A 96 2.82 -5.91 14.27
C GLY A 96 4.28 -5.49 13.99
N PRO A 97 4.48 -4.61 13.01
CA PRO A 97 5.80 -4.05 12.71
C PRO A 97 6.32 -3.20 13.87
N THR A 98 7.64 -3.13 14.02
CA THR A 98 8.30 -2.21 14.94
C THR A 98 8.66 -0.91 14.23
N ALA A 99 9.01 0.13 14.99
CA ALA A 99 9.42 1.42 14.43
C ALA A 99 10.64 1.34 13.49
N ALA A 100 11.50 0.35 13.67
CA ALA A 100 12.70 0.15 12.83
C ALA A 100 12.42 -0.65 11.55
N ASP A 101 11.27 -1.31 11.45
CA ASP A 101 10.93 -2.11 10.28
C ASP A 101 10.59 -1.21 9.09
N PRO A 102 10.89 -1.65 7.85
CA PRO A 102 10.46 -0.96 6.64
C PRO A 102 8.94 -0.87 6.55
N ALA A 103 8.43 0.31 6.21
CA ALA A 103 7.01 0.55 5.92
C ALA A 103 6.73 0.45 4.42
N TYR A 104 7.61 1.00 3.61
CA TYR A 104 7.53 0.92 2.15
C TYR A 104 8.88 1.17 1.48
N VAL A 105 8.96 0.81 0.20
CA VAL A 105 10.09 1.12 -0.69
C VAL A 105 9.57 1.80 -1.93
N ILE A 106 9.95 3.07 -2.15
CA ILE A 106 9.59 3.82 -3.36
C ILE A 106 10.81 3.94 -4.26
N TYR A 107 10.62 3.64 -5.55
CA TYR A 107 11.66 3.76 -6.57
C TYR A 107 11.72 5.18 -7.12
N THR A 108 12.91 5.76 -7.08
CA THR A 108 13.22 7.07 -7.67
C THR A 108 14.16 6.92 -8.86
N SER A 109 14.16 7.92 -9.75
CA SER A 109 15.13 7.95 -10.86
C SER A 109 16.54 8.09 -10.31
N GLY A 110 17.36 7.08 -10.52
CA GLY A 110 18.78 7.12 -10.13
C GLY A 110 19.58 8.02 -11.07
N SER A 111 20.63 8.69 -10.55
CA SER A 111 21.58 9.51 -11.33
C SER A 111 22.30 8.71 -12.43
N THR A 112 22.33 7.38 -12.33
CA THR A 112 22.93 6.46 -13.30
C THR A 112 21.93 5.93 -14.32
N GLY A 113 20.69 6.43 -14.35
CA GLY A 113 19.62 5.97 -15.22
C GLY A 113 18.86 4.74 -14.71
N ARG A 114 19.40 3.98 -13.76
CA ARG A 114 18.69 2.85 -13.14
C ARG A 114 17.93 3.33 -11.91
N PRO A 115 16.63 3.01 -11.78
CA PRO A 115 15.85 3.35 -10.59
C PRO A 115 16.48 2.76 -9.31
N LYS A 116 16.34 3.49 -8.20
CA LYS A 116 16.84 3.08 -6.88
C LYS A 116 15.67 3.03 -5.90
N GLY A 117 15.52 1.92 -5.18
CA GLY A 117 14.56 1.77 -4.11
C GLY A 117 15.00 2.53 -2.85
N VAL A 118 14.18 3.46 -2.41
CA VAL A 118 14.36 4.21 -1.16
C VAL A 118 13.50 3.56 -0.09
N VAL A 119 14.15 3.03 0.93
CA VAL A 119 13.50 2.38 2.08
C VAL A 119 13.08 3.44 3.10
N VAL A 120 11.80 3.46 3.46
CA VAL A 120 11.24 4.30 4.53
C VAL A 120 10.73 3.40 5.64
N THR A 121 11.14 3.68 6.88
CA THR A 121 10.74 2.89 8.07
C THR A 121 9.44 3.43 8.69
N HIS A 122 8.79 2.62 9.52
CA HIS A 122 7.65 3.07 10.31
C HIS A 122 7.98 4.28 11.19
N ARG A 123 9.21 4.37 11.73
CA ARG A 123 9.68 5.55 12.48
C ARG A 123 9.67 6.82 11.63
N ASN A 124 10.13 6.73 10.37
CA ASN A 124 10.10 7.88 9.48
C ASN A 124 8.66 8.34 9.21
N VAL A 125 7.75 7.38 8.96
CA VAL A 125 6.31 7.66 8.77
C VAL A 125 5.72 8.33 10.01
N MET A 126 5.99 7.81 11.20
CA MET A 126 5.48 8.38 12.45
C MET A 126 6.00 9.80 12.71
N ASN A 127 7.29 10.05 12.44
CA ASN A 127 7.84 11.41 12.54
C ASN A 127 7.20 12.37 11.57
N PHE A 128 6.97 11.93 10.33
CA PHE A 128 6.27 12.72 9.33
C PHE A 128 4.83 13.03 9.78
N CYS A 129 4.10 12.02 10.28
CA CYS A 129 2.75 12.19 10.78
C CYS A 129 2.68 13.20 11.95
N ALA A 130 3.63 13.13 12.89
CA ALA A 130 3.70 14.09 14.00
C ALA A 130 3.92 15.53 13.51
N GLY A 131 4.82 15.73 12.54
CA GLY A 131 5.01 17.04 11.92
C GLY A 131 3.77 17.55 11.18
N MET A 132 2.99 16.66 10.57
CA MET A 132 1.75 17.04 9.89
C MET A 132 0.64 17.43 10.86
N ASP A 133 0.59 16.83 12.06
CA ASP A 133 -0.34 17.21 13.11
C ASP A 133 -0.19 18.71 13.48
N ASP A 134 1.05 19.18 13.55
CA ASP A 134 1.35 20.58 13.86
C ASP A 134 1.00 21.56 12.72
N VAL A 135 1.13 21.10 11.47
CA VAL A 135 0.98 21.98 10.28
C VAL A 135 -0.47 22.01 9.78
N VAL A 136 -1.10 20.85 9.72
CA VAL A 136 -2.44 20.68 9.12
C VAL A 136 -3.53 20.72 10.19
N GLY A 137 -3.22 20.29 11.41
CA GLY A 137 -4.19 20.04 12.47
C GLY A 137 -4.83 18.66 12.35
N THR A 138 -5.51 18.25 13.41
CA THR A 138 -6.06 16.88 13.52
C THR A 138 -7.59 16.84 13.49
N ASP A 139 -8.26 17.96 13.20
CA ASP A 139 -9.72 18.02 13.13
C ASP A 139 -10.20 17.25 11.86
N PRO A 140 -10.97 16.16 12.03
CA PRO A 140 -11.35 15.32 10.90
C PRO A 140 -12.22 16.06 9.88
N GLY A 141 -11.97 15.79 8.62
CA GLY A 141 -12.72 16.33 7.49
C GLY A 141 -12.71 15.36 6.31
N THR A 142 -12.91 15.87 5.11
CA THR A 142 -12.77 15.10 3.87
C THR A 142 -11.50 15.53 3.14
N TRP A 143 -10.63 14.57 2.84
CA TRP A 143 -9.39 14.79 2.10
C TRP A 143 -9.48 14.19 0.69
N LEU A 144 -9.13 14.97 -0.32
CA LEU A 144 -9.04 14.48 -1.69
C LEU A 144 -7.63 13.95 -1.96
N ALA A 145 -7.49 12.64 -2.08
CA ALA A 145 -6.24 12.00 -2.42
C ALA A 145 -6.06 11.94 -3.94
N VAL A 146 -5.02 12.58 -4.47
CA VAL A 146 -4.72 12.69 -5.90
C VAL A 146 -3.39 12.07 -6.29
N THR A 147 -2.46 11.92 -5.33
CA THR A 147 -1.09 11.48 -5.59
C THR A 147 -1.00 9.97 -5.79
N SER A 148 -0.23 9.52 -6.78
CA SER A 148 0.09 8.08 -6.94
C SER A 148 0.83 7.54 -5.72
N LEU A 149 0.55 6.28 -5.38
CA LEU A 149 1.22 5.58 -4.27
C LEU A 149 2.75 5.46 -4.47
N SER A 150 3.21 5.67 -5.71
CA SER A 150 4.65 5.70 -6.05
C SER A 150 5.38 6.98 -5.59
N PHE A 151 4.67 7.92 -4.95
CA PHE A 151 5.24 9.14 -4.37
C PHE A 151 4.96 9.19 -2.86
N ASP A 152 5.93 9.64 -2.10
CA ASP A 152 5.89 9.68 -0.62
C ASP A 152 4.78 10.57 -0.05
N ILE A 153 4.38 11.63 -0.78
CA ILE A 153 3.24 12.47 -0.38
C ILE A 153 1.92 11.69 -0.28
N SER A 154 1.80 10.52 -0.92
CA SER A 154 0.65 9.64 -0.76
C SER A 154 0.47 9.16 0.68
N VAL A 155 1.53 9.15 1.49
CA VAL A 155 1.48 8.82 2.92
C VAL A 155 0.65 9.84 3.69
N LEU A 156 0.80 11.14 3.37
CA LEU A 156 -0.07 12.18 3.91
C LEU A 156 -1.53 11.96 3.51
N GLU A 157 -1.76 11.79 2.21
CA GLU A 157 -3.11 11.73 1.66
C GLU A 157 -3.91 10.50 2.08
N LEU A 158 -3.25 9.37 2.34
CA LEU A 158 -3.88 8.10 2.64
C LEU A 158 -3.69 7.67 4.09
N PHE A 159 -2.45 7.61 4.57
CA PHE A 159 -2.20 6.98 5.87
C PHE A 159 -2.31 7.95 7.03
N TRP A 160 -1.77 9.17 6.92
CA TRP A 160 -1.93 10.19 7.95
C TRP A 160 -3.41 10.60 8.11
N THR A 161 -4.10 10.84 7.01
CA THR A 161 -5.53 11.19 7.03
C THR A 161 -6.38 10.12 7.68
N LEU A 162 -6.21 8.85 7.28
CA LEU A 162 -6.95 7.73 7.88
C LEU A 162 -6.61 7.55 9.36
N ALA A 163 -5.33 7.71 9.75
CA ALA A 163 -4.90 7.62 11.15
C ALA A 163 -5.46 8.76 12.03
N ARG A 164 -5.91 9.86 11.44
CA ARG A 164 -6.53 11.00 12.12
C ARG A 164 -8.06 11.05 11.97
N GLY A 165 -8.65 10.01 11.37
CA GLY A 165 -10.11 9.87 11.24
C GLY A 165 -10.74 10.69 10.12
N PHE A 166 -9.95 11.17 9.16
CA PHE A 166 -10.48 11.83 7.98
C PHE A 166 -11.20 10.83 7.06
N SER A 167 -12.22 11.32 6.34
CA SER A 167 -12.74 10.65 5.17
C SER A 167 -11.85 10.92 3.97
N VAL A 168 -11.45 9.87 3.24
CA VAL A 168 -10.57 10.01 2.08
C VAL A 168 -11.35 9.74 0.80
N ALA A 169 -11.45 10.75 -0.06
CA ALA A 169 -11.97 10.62 -1.41
C ALA A 169 -10.81 10.33 -2.39
N LEU A 170 -10.82 9.16 -3.01
CA LEU A 170 -9.80 8.80 -4.01
C LEU A 170 -10.17 9.43 -5.36
N HIS A 171 -9.28 10.26 -5.90
CA HIS A 171 -9.42 10.75 -7.27
C HIS A 171 -9.11 9.60 -8.25
N VAL A 172 -10.07 9.24 -9.07
CA VAL A 172 -9.93 8.22 -10.12
C VAL A 172 -10.04 8.92 -11.47
N ALA A 173 -9.07 8.71 -12.36
CA ALA A 173 -9.14 9.24 -13.71
C ALA A 173 -10.38 8.66 -14.43
N ALA A 174 -11.08 9.47 -15.24
CA ALA A 174 -12.36 9.13 -15.87
C ALA A 174 -12.32 7.78 -16.63
N ALA A 175 -11.21 7.43 -17.25
CA ALA A 175 -11.01 6.15 -17.93
C ALA A 175 -11.02 4.91 -16.99
N GLN A 176 -10.86 5.10 -15.69
CA GLN A 176 -10.86 4.03 -14.67
C GLN A 176 -12.20 3.95 -13.91
N ALA A 177 -13.03 4.98 -14.00
CA ALA A 177 -14.27 5.10 -13.20
C ALA A 177 -15.39 4.15 -13.63
N GLU A 178 -15.38 3.65 -14.86
CA GLU A 178 -16.52 2.89 -15.43
C GLU A 178 -16.68 1.44 -14.92
N LYS A 179 -15.82 0.93 -14.04
CA LYS A 179 -15.86 -0.48 -13.61
C LYS A 179 -15.96 -0.73 -12.11
N THR A 180 -16.21 0.27 -11.30
CA THR A 180 -16.31 0.08 -9.84
C THR A 180 -17.76 0.03 -9.40
N THR A 181 -18.43 -1.10 -9.64
CA THR A 181 -19.69 -1.46 -9.00
C THR A 181 -19.43 -2.37 -7.80
N ARG A 182 -18.99 -1.80 -6.70
CA ARG A 182 -19.11 -2.42 -5.38
C ARG A 182 -19.83 -1.46 -4.44
N PRO A 183 -20.78 -1.96 -3.62
CA PRO A 183 -21.48 -1.11 -2.69
C PRO A 183 -20.53 -0.58 -1.64
N ASP A 184 -20.61 0.71 -1.42
CA ASP A 184 -20.34 1.51 -0.24
C ASP A 184 -19.60 0.83 0.92
N PHE A 185 -18.25 0.90 0.88
CA PHE A 185 -17.42 0.69 2.07
C PHE A 185 -17.12 2.03 2.74
N SER A 186 -18.16 2.74 3.12
CA SER A 186 -18.06 3.83 4.08
C SER A 186 -17.94 3.23 5.47
N LEU A 187 -16.80 2.74 5.88
CA LEU A 187 -16.39 2.58 7.28
C LEU A 187 -15.30 1.50 7.41
N PHE A 188 -14.09 1.83 7.05
CA PHE A 188 -12.98 1.25 7.77
C PHE A 188 -12.54 2.23 8.86
N TYR A 189 -13.23 2.17 9.99
CA TYR A 189 -12.74 2.74 11.24
C TYR A 189 -11.51 1.92 11.64
N PHE A 190 -10.34 2.43 11.35
CA PHE A 190 -9.12 1.82 11.81
C PHE A 190 -8.79 2.37 13.21
N ALA A 191 -9.17 1.64 14.24
CA ALA A 191 -8.67 1.83 15.60
C ALA A 191 -7.20 1.37 15.68
N ALA A 192 -6.30 2.03 14.96
CA ALA A 192 -4.86 1.76 15.02
C ALA A 192 -4.16 2.50 16.17
N THR A 193 -4.92 3.17 17.06
CA THR A 193 -4.36 4.03 18.12
C THR A 193 -4.09 3.33 19.44
N GLN A 194 -4.26 2.01 19.57
CA GLN A 194 -4.08 1.34 20.87
C GLN A 194 -2.90 0.36 20.96
N GLN A 195 -2.02 0.26 19.97
CA GLN A 195 -0.87 -0.66 20.05
C GLN A 195 0.50 -0.04 19.79
N LEU A 196 0.62 1.29 19.81
CA LEU A 196 1.91 1.99 19.75
C LEU A 196 2.12 2.82 21.02
N GLY A 197 1.94 2.18 22.17
CA GLY A 197 2.39 2.67 23.46
C GLY A 197 3.81 2.21 23.72
#